data_4ce0e386c47056630850b007a663bcbe
#
_entry.id   4ce0e386c47056630850b007a663bcbe
#
_cell.length_a   1.000
_cell.length_b   1.000
_cell.length_c   1.000
_cell.angle_alpha   90.00
_cell.angle_beta   90.00
_cell.angle_gamma   90.00
#
_symmetry.space_group_name_H-M   'P 1'
#
loop_
_entity.id
_entity.type
_entity.pdbx_description
1 polymer ?
#
loop_
_entity_poly.entity_id
_entity_poly.type
_entity_poly.pdbx_seq_one_letter_code
_entity_poly.pdbx_strand_id
1 'polypeptide(L)'
;MSTKSGTGIFVASAIWAAAIVASAYLCSMLLSIPGAAGASFFWLPCIFMVTGAIWFGPYGWVAAAIGTFIGGALAGNPIAINIGQNPIPAFFANTLLLYYLFRWMKIDLSSGQAKSADLVKSTVLVAATIVVAMVAGYYLAPSLGIWGRVIAGLICVVGWYILAQTTNSVFKLNENVFKAVIAVVVASIVSAAMGAYVWAGIGEMGASAWTIVFPGWAMGDIVASILGLGVLFSLTGEMKKRGLSTY
;
A
#
# COMPACT_ATOMS: atom_id res chain seq x y z
N MET A 1 -29.46 -6.87 7.55
CA MET A 1 -28.06 -7.05 8.00
C MET A 1 -28.05 -7.10 9.53
N SER A 2 -27.52 -8.17 10.12
CA SER A 2 -27.51 -8.35 11.59
C SER A 2 -26.57 -7.30 12.22
N THR A 3 -27.02 -6.66 13.29
CA THR A 3 -26.25 -5.67 14.09
C THR A 3 -24.89 -6.19 14.57
N LYS A 4 -24.74 -7.50 14.74
CA LYS A 4 -23.48 -8.15 15.13
C LYS A 4 -22.36 -8.02 14.07
N SER A 5 -22.70 -7.92 12.79
CA SER A 5 -21.73 -7.75 11.70
C SER A 5 -21.09 -6.34 11.69
N GLY A 6 -21.89 -5.31 11.98
CA GLY A 6 -21.41 -3.92 11.99
C GLY A 6 -20.37 -3.63 13.08
N THR A 7 -20.60 -4.12 14.29
CA THR A 7 -19.65 -3.97 15.41
C THR A 7 -18.34 -4.69 15.15
N GLY A 8 -18.39 -5.90 14.56
CA GLY A 8 -17.18 -6.66 14.20
C GLY A 8 -16.32 -5.93 13.17
N ILE A 9 -16.94 -5.38 12.13
CA ILE A 9 -16.26 -4.59 11.09
C ILE A 9 -15.64 -3.33 11.70
N PHE A 10 -16.36 -2.63 12.57
CA PHE A 10 -15.85 -1.43 13.26
C PHE A 10 -14.60 -1.74 14.10
N VAL A 11 -14.66 -2.78 14.94
CA VAL A 11 -13.51 -3.20 15.76
C VAL A 11 -12.32 -3.61 14.89
N ALA A 12 -12.56 -4.40 13.83
CA ALA A 12 -11.51 -4.80 12.91
C ALA A 12 -10.87 -3.60 12.21
N SER A 13 -11.67 -2.62 11.78
CA SER A 13 -11.14 -1.40 11.15
C SER A 13 -10.35 -0.51 12.12
N ALA A 14 -10.72 -0.49 13.42
CA ALA A 14 -9.94 0.20 14.45
C ALA A 14 -8.56 -0.46 14.66
N ILE A 15 -8.50 -1.80 14.66
CA ILE A 15 -7.22 -2.54 14.70
C ILE A 15 -6.38 -2.22 13.46
N TRP A 16 -7.01 -2.16 12.28
CA TRP A 16 -6.34 -1.76 11.03
C TRP A 16 -5.81 -0.33 11.09
N ALA A 17 -6.56 0.61 11.65
CA ALA A 17 -6.09 1.98 11.88
C ALA A 17 -4.83 2.00 12.76
N ALA A 18 -4.80 1.23 13.85
CA ALA A 18 -3.62 1.12 14.71
C ALA A 18 -2.41 0.52 13.96
N ALA A 19 -2.62 -0.50 13.11
CA ALA A 19 -1.58 -1.06 12.27
C ALA A 19 -1.05 -0.04 11.23
N ILE A 20 -1.94 0.79 10.68
CA ILE A 20 -1.56 1.88 9.78
C ILE A 20 -0.74 2.94 10.53
N VAL A 21 -1.14 3.34 11.74
CA VAL A 21 -0.37 4.27 12.59
C VAL A 21 1.05 3.74 12.81
N ALA A 22 1.17 2.52 13.30
CA ALA A 22 2.46 1.90 13.60
C ALA A 22 3.35 1.79 12.35
N SER A 23 2.79 1.31 11.24
CA SER A 23 3.53 1.15 9.99
C SER A 23 3.91 2.49 9.36
N ALA A 24 3.05 3.52 9.42
CA ALA A 24 3.35 4.86 8.93
C ALA A 24 4.49 5.52 9.73
N TYR A 25 4.43 5.40 11.06
CA TYR A 25 5.50 5.88 11.93
C TYR A 25 6.84 5.18 11.62
N LEU A 26 6.84 3.84 11.54
CA LEU A 26 8.04 3.07 11.22
C LEU A 26 8.61 3.43 9.84
N CYS A 27 7.78 3.57 8.83
CA CYS A 27 8.22 3.98 7.50
C CYS A 27 8.85 5.37 7.51
N SER A 28 8.25 6.31 8.22
CA SER A 28 8.76 7.67 8.31
C SER A 28 10.11 7.73 9.05
N MET A 29 10.33 6.87 10.03
CA MET A 29 11.57 6.83 10.80
C MET A 29 12.70 6.05 10.12
N LEU A 30 12.38 4.92 9.49
CA LEU A 30 13.40 3.96 9.04
C LEU A 30 13.57 3.92 7.52
N LEU A 31 12.53 4.31 6.76
CA LEU A 31 12.47 4.12 5.31
C LEU A 31 12.34 5.45 4.55
N SER A 32 12.44 6.58 5.24
CA SER A 32 12.36 7.89 4.60
C SER A 32 13.52 8.11 3.63
N ILE A 33 13.19 8.81 2.54
CA ILE A 33 14.13 9.14 1.49
C ILE A 33 14.93 10.36 1.93
N PRO A 34 16.27 10.30 2.06
CA PRO A 34 17.09 11.47 2.35
C PRO A 34 16.81 12.59 1.34
N GLY A 35 16.50 13.79 1.85
CA GLY A 35 16.20 14.96 1.01
C GLY A 35 14.81 14.99 0.37
N ALA A 36 13.96 13.98 0.60
CA ALA A 36 12.56 13.96 0.19
C ALA A 36 11.68 13.65 1.40
N ALA A 37 11.58 14.62 2.31
CA ALA A 37 10.81 14.47 3.54
C ALA A 37 9.39 13.94 3.22
N GLY A 38 8.94 12.94 3.98
CA GLY A 38 7.62 12.32 3.83
C GLY A 38 7.48 11.27 2.72
N ALA A 39 8.45 11.10 1.83
CA ALA A 39 8.45 10.00 0.88
C ALA A 39 9.26 8.82 1.42
N SER A 40 8.74 7.62 1.32
CA SER A 40 9.47 6.40 1.69
C SER A 40 9.61 5.44 0.51
N PHE A 41 10.68 4.64 0.53
CA PHE A 41 10.94 3.62 -0.49
C PHE A 41 9.88 2.53 -0.54
N PHE A 42 9.24 2.32 0.58
CA PHE A 42 8.29 1.26 0.80
C PHE A 42 7.28 1.75 1.83
N TRP A 43 6.07 2.05 1.37
CA TRP A 43 5.04 2.60 2.23
C TRP A 43 4.14 1.47 2.78
N LEU A 44 4.62 0.81 3.84
CA LEU A 44 3.92 -0.29 4.52
C LEU A 44 2.42 -0.06 4.77
N PRO A 45 1.96 1.15 5.13
CA PRO A 45 0.53 1.42 5.29
C PRO A 45 -0.33 0.99 4.12
N CYS A 46 0.18 1.00 2.88
CA CYS A 46 -0.59 0.58 1.71
C CYS A 46 -1.06 -0.87 1.77
N ILE A 47 -0.35 -1.77 2.45
CA ILE A 47 -0.81 -3.15 2.68
C ILE A 47 -2.16 -3.13 3.41
N PHE A 48 -2.25 -2.35 4.47
CA PHE A 48 -3.45 -2.22 5.30
C PHE A 48 -4.52 -1.36 4.62
N MET A 49 -4.14 -0.33 3.86
CA MET A 49 -5.08 0.49 3.12
C MET A 49 -5.79 -0.30 2.03
N VAL A 50 -5.06 -1.08 1.23
CA VAL A 50 -5.64 -1.96 0.18
C VAL A 50 -6.60 -2.96 0.79
N THR A 51 -6.19 -3.67 1.82
CA THR A 51 -7.02 -4.69 2.48
C THR A 51 -8.20 -4.07 3.21
N GLY A 52 -7.97 -3.00 3.96
CA GLY A 52 -9.01 -2.29 4.70
C GLY A 52 -10.06 -1.66 3.79
N ALA A 53 -9.65 -1.07 2.66
CA ALA A 53 -10.56 -0.48 1.69
C ALA A 53 -11.57 -1.50 1.16
N ILE A 54 -11.09 -2.71 0.85
CA ILE A 54 -11.90 -3.75 0.23
C ILE A 54 -12.73 -4.51 1.28
N TRP A 55 -12.14 -4.88 2.42
CA TRP A 55 -12.87 -5.66 3.43
C TRP A 55 -13.86 -4.83 4.22
N PHE A 56 -13.47 -3.62 4.64
CA PHE A 56 -14.27 -2.82 5.58
C PHE A 56 -15.04 -1.67 4.91
N GLY A 57 -14.79 -1.41 3.61
CA GLY A 57 -15.44 -0.32 2.89
C GLY A 57 -15.22 1.03 3.58
N PRO A 58 -16.29 1.82 3.83
CA PRO A 58 -16.17 3.15 4.43
C PRO A 58 -15.41 3.19 5.76
N TYR A 59 -15.53 2.17 6.59
CA TYR A 59 -14.76 2.07 7.84
C TYR A 59 -13.27 1.93 7.58
N GLY A 60 -12.88 1.17 6.54
CA GLY A 60 -11.49 1.04 6.11
C GLY A 60 -10.92 2.35 5.53
N TRP A 61 -11.73 3.13 4.82
CA TRP A 61 -11.30 4.42 4.27
C TRP A 61 -11.01 5.43 5.37
N VAL A 62 -11.91 5.51 6.38
CA VAL A 62 -11.71 6.38 7.56
C VAL A 62 -10.52 5.90 8.38
N ALA A 63 -10.37 4.59 8.58
CA ALA A 63 -9.22 4.01 9.28
C ALA A 63 -7.89 4.37 8.60
N ALA A 64 -7.84 4.36 7.27
CA ALA A 64 -6.67 4.77 6.50
C ALA A 64 -6.34 6.25 6.70
N ALA A 65 -7.32 7.13 6.60
CA ALA A 65 -7.12 8.56 6.80
C ALA A 65 -6.64 8.90 8.22
N ILE A 66 -7.31 8.36 9.24
CA ILE A 66 -6.93 8.60 10.64
C ILE A 66 -5.56 8.00 10.95
N GLY A 67 -5.33 6.76 10.51
CA GLY A 67 -4.09 6.04 10.77
C GLY A 67 -2.87 6.74 10.18
N THR A 68 -2.96 7.17 8.93
CA THR A 68 -1.84 7.89 8.26
C THR A 68 -1.62 9.27 8.83
N PHE A 69 -2.70 9.98 9.20
CA PHE A 69 -2.59 11.29 9.87
C PHE A 69 -1.86 11.19 11.21
N ILE A 70 -2.29 10.26 12.07
CA ILE A 70 -1.67 10.07 13.39
C ILE A 70 -0.22 9.59 13.22
N GLY A 71 0.04 8.63 12.34
CA GLY A 71 1.40 8.14 12.08
C GLY A 71 2.35 9.24 11.60
N GLY A 72 1.90 10.09 10.69
CA GLY A 72 2.66 11.25 10.22
C GLY A 72 2.88 12.32 11.30
N ALA A 73 1.87 12.57 12.14
CA ALA A 73 1.99 13.51 13.27
C ALA A 73 3.01 13.01 14.30
N LEU A 74 2.98 11.72 14.64
CA LEU A 74 3.97 11.09 15.53
C LEU A 74 5.39 11.13 14.96
N ALA A 75 5.52 11.08 13.64
CA ALA A 75 6.80 11.23 12.95
C ALA A 75 7.30 12.69 12.87
N GLY A 76 6.54 13.65 13.41
CA GLY A 76 6.92 15.05 13.45
C GLY A 76 6.64 15.84 12.17
N ASN A 77 5.80 15.33 11.27
CA ASN A 77 5.44 16.08 10.06
C ASN A 77 4.69 17.39 10.41
N PRO A 78 5.05 18.54 9.80
CA PRO A 78 4.29 19.78 9.96
C PRO A 78 2.82 19.57 9.60
N ILE A 79 1.90 20.13 10.40
CA ILE A 79 0.46 19.82 10.32
C ILE A 79 -0.13 20.05 8.93
N ALA A 80 0.24 21.13 8.24
CA ALA A 80 -0.27 21.46 6.91
C ALA A 80 0.17 20.44 5.85
N ILE A 81 1.44 20.05 5.88
CA ILE A 81 1.99 19.03 5.01
C ILE A 81 1.38 17.67 5.36
N ASN A 82 1.27 17.36 6.66
CA ASN A 82 0.73 16.09 7.12
C ASN A 82 -0.72 15.86 6.65
N ILE A 83 -1.57 16.89 6.71
CA ILE A 83 -2.95 16.81 6.20
C ILE A 83 -2.97 16.52 4.71
N GLY A 84 -2.17 17.24 3.94
CA GLY A 84 -2.17 17.13 2.48
C GLY A 84 -1.57 15.81 1.97
N GLN A 85 -0.50 15.35 2.59
CA GLN A 85 0.25 14.19 2.11
C GLN A 85 -0.24 12.84 2.64
N ASN A 86 -0.88 12.78 3.81
CA ASN A 86 -1.22 11.52 4.46
C ASN A 86 -2.72 11.18 4.38
N PRO A 87 -3.65 11.85 5.11
CA PRO A 87 -5.05 11.42 5.13
C PRO A 87 -5.76 11.63 3.79
N ILE A 88 -5.44 12.69 3.04
CA ILE A 88 -6.13 12.99 1.78
C ILE A 88 -5.81 11.94 0.70
N PRO A 89 -4.55 11.65 0.35
CA PRO A 89 -4.23 10.57 -0.60
C PRO A 89 -4.67 9.19 -0.09
N ALA A 90 -4.53 8.91 1.21
CA ALA A 90 -4.96 7.65 1.79
C ALA A 90 -6.47 7.43 1.62
N PHE A 91 -7.29 8.45 1.91
CA PHE A 91 -8.74 8.35 1.77
C PHE A 91 -9.17 8.30 0.30
N PHE A 92 -8.74 9.26 -0.52
CA PHE A 92 -9.27 9.40 -1.88
C PHE A 92 -8.63 8.45 -2.88
N ALA A 93 -7.30 8.30 -2.87
CA ALA A 93 -6.60 7.48 -3.85
C ALA A 93 -6.46 6.02 -3.41
N ASN A 94 -5.80 5.78 -2.27
CA ASN A 94 -5.42 4.43 -1.86
C ASN A 94 -6.59 3.62 -1.29
N THR A 95 -7.76 4.26 -1.00
CA THR A 95 -8.93 3.52 -0.54
C THR A 95 -10.17 3.74 -1.41
N LEU A 96 -10.71 4.95 -1.51
CA LEU A 96 -11.96 5.21 -2.22
C LEU A 96 -11.86 4.88 -3.71
N LEU A 97 -10.88 5.46 -4.42
CA LEU A 97 -10.64 5.19 -5.84
C LEU A 97 -10.36 3.71 -6.07
N LEU A 98 -9.48 3.11 -5.25
CA LEU A 98 -9.15 1.69 -5.34
C LEU A 98 -10.41 0.81 -5.21
N TYR A 99 -11.26 1.07 -4.21
CA TYR A 99 -12.50 0.33 -4.02
C TYR A 99 -13.41 0.40 -5.24
N TYR A 100 -13.59 1.60 -5.82
CA TYR A 100 -14.42 1.76 -7.01
C TYR A 100 -13.79 1.12 -8.25
N LEU A 101 -12.48 1.16 -8.43
CA LEU A 101 -11.79 0.44 -9.50
C LEU A 101 -12.03 -1.08 -9.39
N PHE A 102 -11.93 -1.64 -8.18
CA PHE A 102 -12.21 -3.07 -7.95
C PHE A 102 -13.65 -3.42 -8.35
N ARG A 103 -14.62 -2.60 -7.96
CA ARG A 103 -16.04 -2.80 -8.31
C ARG A 103 -16.28 -2.63 -9.80
N TRP A 104 -15.74 -1.60 -10.42
CA TRP A 104 -15.89 -1.33 -11.85
C TRP A 104 -15.27 -2.41 -12.72
N MET A 105 -14.07 -2.86 -12.39
CA MET A 105 -13.37 -3.93 -13.10
C MET A 105 -13.91 -5.33 -12.77
N LYS A 106 -14.87 -5.43 -11.85
CA LYS A 106 -15.51 -6.69 -11.40
C LYS A 106 -14.48 -7.73 -10.96
N ILE A 107 -13.52 -7.32 -10.14
CA ILE A 107 -12.43 -8.19 -9.66
C ILE A 107 -13.01 -9.23 -8.71
N ASP A 108 -12.86 -10.50 -9.03
CA ASP A 108 -13.28 -11.61 -8.18
C ASP A 108 -12.14 -12.04 -7.25
N LEU A 109 -12.32 -11.83 -5.95
CA LEU A 109 -11.36 -12.20 -4.92
C LEU A 109 -11.49 -13.65 -4.46
N SER A 110 -12.49 -14.39 -4.92
CA SER A 110 -12.66 -15.81 -4.58
C SER A 110 -11.65 -16.71 -5.30
N SER A 111 -11.08 -16.23 -6.39
CA SER A 111 -10.12 -16.98 -7.23
C SER A 111 -8.77 -17.25 -6.55
N GLY A 112 -8.49 -16.60 -5.40
CA GLY A 112 -7.21 -16.65 -4.70
C GLY A 112 -7.20 -17.44 -3.41
N GLN A 113 -8.12 -18.38 -3.17
CA GLN A 113 -8.14 -19.18 -1.93
C GLN A 113 -6.89 -20.06 -1.83
N ALA A 114 -5.92 -19.60 -1.04
CA ALA A 114 -4.70 -20.36 -0.76
C ALA A 114 -4.87 -21.30 0.43
N LYS A 115 -4.17 -22.41 0.38
CA LYS A 115 -3.91 -23.21 1.57
C LYS A 115 -2.98 -22.45 2.51
N SER A 116 -3.12 -22.63 3.82
CA SER A 116 -2.30 -21.91 4.83
C SER A 116 -0.79 -22.07 4.60
N ALA A 117 -0.33 -23.23 4.12
CA ALA A 117 1.08 -23.45 3.77
C ALA A 117 1.57 -22.55 2.62
N ASP A 118 0.71 -22.30 1.62
CA ASP A 118 1.06 -21.43 0.48
C ASP A 118 1.08 -19.96 0.90
N LEU A 119 0.27 -19.61 1.92
CA LEU A 119 0.28 -18.27 2.52
C LEU A 119 1.61 -18.00 3.22
N VAL A 120 2.10 -18.92 4.03
CA VAL A 120 3.38 -18.80 4.74
C VAL A 120 4.52 -18.67 3.73
N LYS A 121 4.58 -19.53 2.71
CA LYS A 121 5.58 -19.44 1.63
C LYS A 121 5.54 -18.10 0.92
N SER A 122 4.34 -17.65 0.54
CA SER A 122 4.16 -16.36 -0.14
C SER A 122 4.59 -15.19 0.74
N THR A 123 4.29 -15.23 2.04
CA THR A 123 4.68 -14.20 3.00
C THR A 123 6.20 -14.14 3.17
N VAL A 124 6.86 -15.29 3.33
CA VAL A 124 8.33 -15.37 3.44
C VAL A 124 8.99 -14.87 2.16
N LEU A 125 8.45 -15.25 1.01
CA LEU A 125 8.96 -14.83 -0.30
C LEU A 125 8.86 -13.32 -0.50
N VAL A 126 7.70 -12.76 -0.13
CA VAL A 126 7.44 -11.33 -0.16
C VAL A 126 8.41 -10.59 0.78
N ALA A 127 8.55 -11.04 2.01
CA ALA A 127 9.49 -10.44 2.97
C ALA A 127 10.93 -10.47 2.45
N ALA A 128 11.38 -11.61 1.90
CA ALA A 128 12.70 -11.73 1.30
C ALA A 128 12.89 -10.75 0.11
N THR A 129 11.88 -10.63 -0.75
CA THR A 129 11.93 -9.71 -1.90
C THR A 129 12.01 -8.25 -1.46
N ILE A 130 11.29 -7.88 -0.38
CA ILE A 130 11.38 -6.53 0.22
C ILE A 130 12.81 -6.27 0.73
N VAL A 131 13.37 -7.20 1.49
CA VAL A 131 14.74 -7.06 2.01
C VAL A 131 15.74 -6.88 0.87
N VAL A 132 15.63 -7.69 -0.19
CA VAL A 132 16.51 -7.55 -1.38
C VAL A 132 16.32 -6.20 -2.05
N ALA A 133 15.09 -5.70 -2.21
CA ALA A 133 14.84 -4.39 -2.80
C ALA A 133 15.36 -3.24 -1.94
N MET A 134 15.22 -3.33 -0.60
CA MET A 134 15.78 -2.34 0.34
C MET A 134 17.29 -2.30 0.25
N VAL A 135 17.96 -3.46 0.25
CA VAL A 135 19.42 -3.58 0.12
C VAL A 135 19.87 -3.03 -1.24
N ALA A 136 19.22 -3.44 -2.34
CA ALA A 136 19.52 -2.92 -3.66
C ALA A 136 19.32 -1.40 -3.75
N GLY A 137 18.22 -0.88 -3.20
CA GLY A 137 17.97 0.57 -3.12
C GLY A 137 19.02 1.32 -2.33
N TYR A 138 19.46 0.76 -1.20
CA TYR A 138 20.52 1.34 -0.38
C TYR A 138 21.85 1.47 -1.13
N TYR A 139 22.25 0.44 -1.88
CA TYR A 139 23.52 0.46 -2.64
C TYR A 139 23.42 1.22 -3.97
N LEU A 140 22.26 1.23 -4.63
CA LEU A 140 22.10 1.91 -5.91
C LEU A 140 21.78 3.40 -5.77
N ALA A 141 21.15 3.81 -4.66
CA ALA A 141 20.77 5.21 -4.47
C ALA A 141 21.95 6.20 -4.44
N PRO A 142 23.13 5.89 -3.86
CA PRO A 142 24.26 6.81 -3.87
C PRO A 142 24.80 7.13 -5.27
N SER A 143 24.74 6.15 -6.19
CA SER A 143 25.28 6.30 -7.57
C SER A 143 24.26 6.79 -8.57
N LEU A 144 22.99 6.41 -8.43
CA LEU A 144 21.92 6.64 -9.40
C LEU A 144 20.78 7.53 -8.88
N GLY A 145 20.89 8.03 -7.64
CA GLY A 145 19.86 8.87 -7.02
C GLY A 145 18.48 8.22 -7.03
N ILE A 146 17.47 8.98 -7.44
CA ILE A 146 16.08 8.50 -7.50
C ILE A 146 15.91 7.29 -8.44
N TRP A 147 16.67 7.23 -9.53
CA TRP A 147 16.61 6.12 -10.49
C TRP A 147 17.11 4.81 -9.90
N GLY A 148 18.09 4.84 -9.01
CA GLY A 148 18.53 3.64 -8.27
C GLY A 148 17.39 3.03 -7.45
N ARG A 149 16.50 3.86 -6.94
CA ARG A 149 15.32 3.46 -6.16
C ARG A 149 14.21 2.90 -7.04
N VAL A 150 13.93 3.56 -8.16
CA VAL A 150 12.98 3.06 -9.17
C VAL A 150 13.42 1.69 -9.66
N ILE A 151 14.71 1.52 -9.96
CA ILE A 151 15.29 0.24 -10.38
C ILE A 151 15.14 -0.83 -9.27
N ALA A 152 15.44 -0.49 -8.02
CA ALA A 152 15.25 -1.41 -6.90
C ALA A 152 13.79 -1.85 -6.73
N GLY A 153 12.84 -0.92 -6.88
CA GLY A 153 11.40 -1.23 -6.87
C GLY A 153 10.99 -2.14 -8.04
N LEU A 154 11.50 -1.88 -9.25
CA LEU A 154 11.25 -2.74 -10.40
C LEU A 154 11.84 -4.15 -10.22
N ILE A 155 13.04 -4.27 -9.67
CA ILE A 155 13.67 -5.57 -9.32
C ILE A 155 12.76 -6.31 -8.32
N CYS A 156 12.21 -5.60 -7.33
CA CYS A 156 11.28 -6.18 -6.37
C CYS A 156 10.02 -6.73 -7.05
N VAL A 157 9.38 -5.93 -7.90
CA VAL A 157 8.13 -6.33 -8.59
C VAL A 157 8.38 -7.48 -9.56
N VAL A 158 9.44 -7.39 -10.36
CA VAL A 158 9.80 -8.44 -11.34
C VAL A 158 10.24 -9.72 -10.64
N GLY A 159 11.09 -9.62 -9.62
CA GLY A 159 11.52 -10.76 -8.82
C GLY A 159 10.34 -11.45 -8.15
N TRP A 160 9.44 -10.67 -7.54
CA TRP A 160 8.21 -11.18 -6.97
C TRP A 160 7.32 -11.86 -8.02
N TYR A 161 7.16 -11.28 -9.21
CA TYR A 161 6.39 -11.88 -10.31
C TYR A 161 6.95 -13.24 -10.71
N ILE A 162 8.27 -13.33 -10.96
CA ILE A 162 8.95 -14.59 -11.33
C ILE A 162 8.75 -15.64 -10.25
N LEU A 163 8.96 -15.28 -8.99
CA LEU A 163 8.81 -16.19 -7.85
C LEU A 163 7.35 -16.62 -7.65
N ALA A 164 6.40 -15.74 -7.90
CA ALA A 164 4.97 -16.07 -7.83
C ALA A 164 4.56 -17.08 -8.91
N GLN A 165 5.13 -17.00 -10.10
CA GLN A 165 4.85 -17.96 -11.18
C GLN A 165 5.50 -19.33 -10.94
N THR A 166 6.70 -19.38 -10.34
CA THR A 166 7.47 -20.63 -10.14
C THR A 166 7.04 -21.41 -8.91
N THR A 167 6.44 -20.77 -7.90
CA THR A 167 6.13 -21.39 -6.60
C THR A 167 4.70 -21.89 -6.42
N ASN A 168 3.88 -21.91 -7.47
CA ASN A 168 2.44 -22.19 -7.36
C ASN A 168 1.74 -21.36 -6.28
N SER A 169 2.21 -20.13 -6.08
CA SER A 169 1.70 -19.26 -5.04
C SER A 169 0.30 -18.73 -5.39
N VAL A 170 -0.36 -18.19 -4.38
CA VAL A 170 -1.64 -17.45 -4.48
C VAL A 170 -1.63 -16.36 -5.54
N PHE A 171 -0.45 -15.95 -5.95
CA PHE A 171 -0.20 -14.86 -6.88
C PHE A 171 -0.02 -15.32 -8.34
N LYS A 172 -0.41 -16.54 -8.67
CA LYS A 172 -0.39 -16.96 -10.07
C LYS A 172 -1.22 -15.97 -10.89
N LEU A 173 -0.58 -15.34 -11.86
CA LEU A 173 -1.20 -14.29 -12.63
C LEU A 173 -2.41 -14.84 -13.39
N ASN A 174 -3.57 -14.37 -13.02
CA ASN A 174 -4.81 -14.60 -13.73
C ASN A 174 -5.45 -13.23 -14.04
N GLU A 175 -6.53 -13.21 -14.76
CA GLU A 175 -7.22 -11.98 -15.17
C GLU A 175 -7.59 -11.09 -13.97
N ASN A 176 -8.05 -11.67 -12.86
CA ASN A 176 -8.44 -10.91 -11.66
C ASN A 176 -7.22 -10.31 -10.95
N VAL A 177 -6.11 -11.05 -10.83
CA VAL A 177 -4.86 -10.54 -10.26
C VAL A 177 -4.31 -9.42 -11.16
N PHE A 178 -4.34 -9.58 -12.47
CA PHE A 178 -3.88 -8.55 -13.41
C PHE A 178 -4.72 -7.27 -13.29
N LYS A 179 -6.05 -7.37 -13.27
CA LYS A 179 -6.96 -6.24 -13.03
C LYS A 179 -6.67 -5.56 -11.69
N ALA A 180 -6.46 -6.34 -10.62
CA ALA A 180 -6.15 -5.81 -9.30
C ALA A 180 -4.79 -5.06 -9.28
N VAL A 181 -3.78 -5.57 -9.97
CA VAL A 181 -2.49 -4.88 -10.14
C VAL A 181 -2.68 -3.56 -10.86
N ILE A 182 -3.44 -3.51 -11.95
CA ILE A 182 -3.75 -2.25 -12.65
C ILE A 182 -4.45 -1.27 -11.69
N ALA A 183 -5.43 -1.74 -10.92
CA ALA A 183 -6.17 -0.89 -9.99
C ALA A 183 -5.26 -0.27 -8.92
N VAL A 184 -4.36 -1.05 -8.32
CA VAL A 184 -3.42 -0.53 -7.31
C VAL A 184 -2.38 0.41 -7.93
N VAL A 185 -1.89 0.12 -9.14
CA VAL A 185 -0.95 1.01 -9.85
C VAL A 185 -1.60 2.37 -10.12
N VAL A 186 -2.82 2.39 -10.63
CA VAL A 186 -3.57 3.64 -10.87
C VAL A 186 -3.77 4.42 -9.57
N ALA A 187 -4.23 3.75 -8.51
CA ALA A 187 -4.45 4.36 -7.21
C ALA A 187 -3.15 4.94 -6.63
N SER A 188 -2.04 4.21 -6.71
CA SER A 188 -0.73 4.64 -6.23
C SER A 188 -0.18 5.84 -7.02
N ILE A 189 -0.36 5.87 -8.34
CA ILE A 189 0.02 7.02 -9.17
C ILE A 189 -0.77 8.27 -8.78
N VAL A 190 -2.09 8.13 -8.57
CA VAL A 190 -2.93 9.25 -8.13
C VAL A 190 -2.51 9.72 -6.73
N SER A 191 -2.26 8.80 -5.80
CA SER A 191 -1.75 9.11 -4.45
C SER A 191 -0.44 9.88 -4.51
N ALA A 192 0.52 9.41 -5.30
CA ALA A 192 1.82 10.05 -5.47
C ALA A 192 1.71 11.44 -6.11
N ALA A 193 0.81 11.62 -7.09
CA ALA A 193 0.56 12.93 -7.70
C ALA A 193 0.00 13.93 -6.67
N MET A 194 -0.93 13.50 -5.81
CA MET A 194 -1.47 14.32 -4.74
C MET A 194 -0.36 14.72 -3.74
N GLY A 195 0.49 13.77 -3.33
CA GLY A 195 1.62 14.03 -2.46
C GLY A 195 2.66 14.98 -3.08
N ALA A 196 3.02 14.75 -4.34
CA ALA A 196 3.95 15.63 -5.05
C ALA A 196 3.41 17.07 -5.18
N TYR A 197 2.11 17.21 -5.42
CA TYR A 197 1.45 18.54 -5.46
C TYR A 197 1.57 19.28 -4.11
N VAL A 198 1.36 18.57 -3.00
CA VAL A 198 1.53 19.15 -1.66
C VAL A 198 2.96 19.59 -1.41
N TRP A 199 3.95 18.77 -1.77
CA TRP A 199 5.36 19.12 -1.62
C TRP A 199 5.83 20.19 -2.59
N ALA A 200 5.25 20.28 -3.78
CA ALA A 200 5.54 21.36 -4.72
C ALA A 200 5.07 22.74 -4.22
N GLY A 201 3.91 22.79 -3.55
CA GLY A 201 3.33 24.00 -3.00
C GLY A 201 3.74 24.23 -1.54
N ILE A 202 3.09 23.51 -0.61
CA ILE A 202 3.24 23.73 0.84
C ILE A 202 4.65 23.34 1.33
N GLY A 203 5.26 22.29 0.74
CA GLY A 203 6.60 21.84 1.07
C GLY A 203 7.73 22.65 0.42
N GLU A 204 7.38 23.66 -0.37
CA GLU A 204 8.32 24.60 -1.02
C GLU A 204 9.36 23.96 -1.96
N MET A 205 9.12 22.71 -2.39
CA MET A 205 10.04 22.02 -3.30
C MET A 205 9.87 22.43 -4.78
N GLY A 206 8.77 23.14 -5.13
CA GLY A 206 8.50 23.54 -6.51
C GLY A 206 8.51 22.36 -7.49
N ALA A 207 9.08 22.56 -8.67
CA ALA A 207 9.15 21.53 -9.71
C ALA A 207 9.93 20.28 -9.31
N SER A 208 10.85 20.36 -8.34
CA SER A 208 11.64 19.21 -7.89
C SER A 208 10.80 18.13 -7.19
N ALA A 209 9.62 18.48 -6.64
CA ALA A 209 8.70 17.52 -6.08
C ALA A 209 8.24 16.49 -7.11
N TRP A 210 8.07 16.88 -8.37
CA TRP A 210 7.63 15.99 -9.44
C TRP A 210 8.72 15.03 -9.92
N THR A 211 9.99 15.37 -9.74
CA THR A 211 11.12 14.55 -10.16
C THR A 211 11.72 13.72 -9.03
N ILE A 212 11.45 14.09 -7.78
CA ILE A 212 12.01 13.43 -6.60
C ILE A 212 10.92 12.72 -5.80
N VAL A 213 9.88 13.46 -5.36
CA VAL A 213 8.85 12.92 -4.47
C VAL A 213 7.92 11.97 -5.22
N PHE A 214 7.41 12.40 -6.38
CA PHE A 214 6.44 11.62 -7.15
C PHE A 214 6.92 10.19 -7.49
N PRO A 215 8.08 9.98 -8.15
CA PRO A 215 8.48 8.63 -8.52
C PRO A 215 8.84 7.77 -7.31
N GLY A 216 9.44 8.35 -6.28
CA GLY A 216 9.73 7.62 -5.04
C GLY A 216 8.47 7.15 -4.33
N TRP A 217 7.50 8.04 -4.20
CA TRP A 217 6.21 7.75 -3.58
C TRP A 217 5.41 6.74 -4.38
N ALA A 218 5.26 6.96 -5.71
CA ALA A 218 4.54 6.04 -6.57
C ALA A 218 5.09 4.60 -6.46
N MET A 219 6.40 4.44 -6.49
CA MET A 219 7.04 3.14 -6.39
C MET A 219 6.84 2.51 -5.00
N GLY A 220 6.97 3.29 -3.93
CA GLY A 220 6.73 2.82 -2.56
C GLY A 220 5.31 2.33 -2.34
N ASP A 221 4.32 3.08 -2.83
CA ASP A 221 2.91 2.72 -2.77
C ASP A 221 2.59 1.49 -3.63
N ILE A 222 3.09 1.42 -4.87
CA ILE A 222 2.85 0.29 -5.79
C ILE A 222 3.37 -1.01 -5.19
N VAL A 223 4.62 -1.03 -4.74
CA VAL A 223 5.24 -2.25 -4.18
C VAL A 223 4.46 -2.71 -2.96
N ALA A 224 4.19 -1.83 -2.01
CA ALA A 224 3.43 -2.18 -0.82
C ALA A 224 1.99 -2.61 -1.13
N SER A 225 1.32 -1.94 -2.09
CA SER A 225 -0.04 -2.30 -2.50
C SER A 225 -0.11 -3.67 -3.16
N ILE A 226 0.88 -4.04 -3.98
CA ILE A 226 0.96 -5.39 -4.58
C ILE A 226 1.07 -6.45 -3.47
N LEU A 227 1.82 -6.19 -2.40
CA LEU A 227 1.85 -7.08 -1.24
C LEU A 227 0.49 -7.16 -0.55
N GLY A 228 -0.19 -6.01 -0.41
CA GLY A 228 -1.56 -5.94 0.09
C GLY A 228 -2.53 -6.77 -0.74
N LEU A 229 -2.38 -6.82 -2.07
CA LEU A 229 -3.16 -7.73 -2.93
C LEU A 229 -2.95 -9.19 -2.55
N GLY A 230 -1.72 -9.59 -2.22
CA GLY A 230 -1.44 -10.94 -1.77
C GLY A 230 -2.22 -11.31 -0.51
N VAL A 231 -2.21 -10.45 0.47
CA VAL A 231 -3.02 -10.62 1.69
C VAL A 231 -4.51 -10.64 1.35
N LEU A 232 -4.96 -9.73 0.49
CA LEU A 232 -6.35 -9.61 0.07
C LEU A 232 -6.87 -10.91 -0.58
N PHE A 233 -6.22 -11.39 -1.63
CA PHE A 233 -6.61 -12.62 -2.32
C PHE A 233 -6.54 -13.86 -1.41
N SER A 234 -5.58 -13.90 -0.49
CA SER A 234 -5.39 -15.04 0.40
C SER A 234 -6.44 -15.14 1.50
N LEU A 235 -6.83 -14.00 2.10
CA LEU A 235 -7.63 -13.99 3.32
C LEU A 235 -9.08 -13.56 3.12
N THR A 236 -9.50 -13.06 1.94
CA THR A 236 -10.87 -12.59 1.74
C THR A 236 -11.91 -13.68 2.02
N GLY A 237 -11.65 -14.93 1.66
CA GLY A 237 -12.55 -16.03 1.97
C GLY A 237 -12.78 -16.22 3.46
N GLU A 238 -11.73 -16.12 4.27
CA GLU A 238 -11.82 -16.22 5.73
C GLU A 238 -12.50 -14.99 6.34
N MET A 239 -12.22 -13.80 5.83
CA MET A 239 -12.87 -12.56 6.27
C MET A 239 -14.39 -12.59 6.00
N LYS A 240 -14.81 -13.12 4.85
CA LYS A 240 -16.24 -13.34 4.53
C LYS A 240 -16.90 -14.32 5.49
N LYS A 241 -16.27 -15.46 5.79
CA LYS A 241 -16.80 -16.45 6.74
C LYS A 241 -17.02 -15.85 8.13
N ARG A 242 -16.16 -14.95 8.56
CA ARG A 242 -16.27 -14.25 9.85
C ARG A 242 -17.21 -13.04 9.82
N GLY A 243 -17.83 -12.72 8.69
CA GLY A 243 -18.67 -11.55 8.54
C GLY A 243 -17.90 -10.22 8.62
N LEU A 244 -16.60 -10.22 8.34
CA LEU A 244 -15.70 -9.07 8.41
C LEU A 244 -15.39 -8.46 7.04
N SER A 245 -16.07 -8.87 5.97
CA SER A 245 -15.88 -8.30 4.63
C SER A 245 -17.20 -7.78 4.08
N THR A 246 -17.17 -6.55 3.54
CA THR A 246 -18.27 -5.91 2.83
C THR A 246 -18.23 -6.13 1.32
N TYR A 247 -17.18 -6.73 0.81
CA TYR A 247 -16.91 -6.92 -0.63
C TYR A 247 -17.43 -8.26 -1.17
#